data_c4192f8d7fa7609ab899551f8834cd07
#
_entry.id   c4192f8d7fa7609ab899551f8834cd07
#
_cell.length_a   1.000
_cell.length_b   1.000
_cell.length_c   1.000
_cell.angle_alpha   90.00
_cell.angle_beta   90.00
_cell.angle_gamma   90.00
#
_symmetry.space_group_name_H-M   'P 1'
#
loop_
_entity.id
_entity.type
_entity.pdbx_description
1 polymer ?
#
loop_
_entity_poly.entity_id
_entity_poly.type
_entity_poly.pdbx_seq_one_letter_code
_entity_poly.pdbx_strand_id
1 'polypeptide(L)'
;SSDLEFSIIDRYFKRTSKVDVSLGIGDDSAIITPPPSQQLVICTDTLVAGRHFPLETSAHAIGWKSVAVNLSDIAAMGAKPHSILLALSLPHVDEAWLAEFSRGLFDCCDQFSVSLIGGDTTQSTQLTISVTALGWIDHGQAVTRSGAQIGDYICVSGQVGDAAYGLKHLGHPLQQRLDYPTPRCQLGQQIGRAHV
;
A
#
# COMPACT_ATOMS: atom_id res chain seq x y z
N SER A 1 11.05 -7.28 25.32
CA SER A 1 10.45 -7.44 23.98
C SER A 1 9.52 -6.30 23.61
N SER A 2 8.61 -5.87 24.49
CA SER A 2 7.73 -4.71 24.22
C SER A 2 8.51 -3.40 24.02
N ASP A 3 9.56 -3.16 24.79
CA ASP A 3 10.38 -1.94 24.69
C ASP A 3 11.08 -1.83 23.32
N LEU A 4 11.49 -2.96 22.73
CA LEU A 4 12.11 -3.01 21.41
C LEU A 4 11.11 -2.71 20.29
N GLU A 5 9.90 -3.24 20.38
CA GLU A 5 8.81 -3.00 19.45
C GLU A 5 8.42 -1.53 19.42
N PHE A 6 8.16 -0.92 20.59
CA PHE A 6 7.84 0.51 20.71
C PHE A 6 8.97 1.40 20.19
N SER A 7 10.23 1.03 20.43
CA SER A 7 11.40 1.73 19.92
C SER A 7 11.46 1.71 18.37
N ILE A 8 11.14 0.58 17.75
CA ILE A 8 11.07 0.45 16.28
C ILE A 8 9.95 1.32 15.72
N ILE A 9 8.76 1.26 16.33
CA ILE A 9 7.60 2.04 15.87
C ILE A 9 7.90 3.54 15.94
N ASP A 10 8.39 4.02 17.10
CA ASP A 10 8.69 5.44 17.27
C ASP A 10 9.78 5.94 16.32
N ARG A 11 10.82 5.14 16.08
CA ARG A 11 11.98 5.54 15.29
C ARG A 11 11.73 5.50 13.78
N TYR A 12 11.03 4.48 13.29
CA TYR A 12 10.92 4.21 11.86
C TYR A 12 9.53 4.47 11.27
N PHE A 13 8.47 4.44 12.06
CA PHE A 13 7.11 4.46 11.54
C PHE A 13 6.24 5.62 12.02
N LYS A 14 6.61 6.27 13.11
CA LYS A 14 5.84 7.40 13.64
C LYS A 14 6.13 8.69 12.88
N ARG A 15 5.12 9.22 12.17
CA ARG A 15 5.16 10.50 11.47
C ARG A 15 3.86 11.27 11.68
N THR A 16 3.90 12.59 11.52
CA THR A 16 2.69 13.42 11.49
C THR A 16 1.83 13.02 10.28
N SER A 17 0.56 12.75 10.53
CA SER A 17 -0.40 12.41 9.47
C SER A 17 -0.58 13.58 8.50
N LYS A 18 -0.66 13.27 7.21
CA LYS A 18 -0.98 14.23 6.13
C LYS A 18 -2.46 14.25 5.77
N VAL A 19 -3.23 13.34 6.36
CA VAL A 19 -4.68 13.23 6.17
C VAL A 19 -5.39 13.48 7.49
N ASP A 20 -6.70 13.69 7.43
CA ASP A 20 -7.51 13.92 8.62
C ASP A 20 -7.64 12.64 9.46
N VAL A 21 -6.89 12.60 10.56
CA VAL A 21 -6.83 11.49 11.52
C VAL A 21 -6.98 12.09 12.91
N SER A 22 -8.06 11.72 13.59
CA SER A 22 -8.34 12.22 14.95
C SER A 22 -7.38 11.64 15.98
N LEU A 23 -6.97 10.38 15.79
CA LEU A 23 -5.97 9.69 16.61
C LEU A 23 -5.19 8.73 15.70
N GLY A 24 -3.86 8.81 15.72
CA GLY A 24 -2.97 7.96 14.95
C GLY A 24 -2.09 7.06 15.81
N ILE A 25 -0.85 6.81 15.35
CA ILE A 25 0.13 5.96 16.06
C ILE A 25 0.46 6.53 17.45
N GLY A 26 0.37 5.69 18.46
CA GLY A 26 0.72 6.03 19.86
C GLY A 26 -0.35 5.69 20.88
N ASP A 27 -1.46 5.13 20.42
CA ASP A 27 -2.54 4.59 21.26
C ASP A 27 -2.92 3.18 20.74
N ASP A 28 -3.80 2.47 21.45
CA ASP A 28 -4.22 1.10 21.09
C ASP A 28 -4.90 1.00 19.72
N SER A 29 -5.45 2.10 19.22
CA SER A 29 -6.17 2.15 17.94
C SER A 29 -6.12 3.54 17.30
N ALA A 30 -6.25 3.59 15.98
CA ALA A 30 -6.44 4.85 15.27
C ALA A 30 -7.93 5.22 15.20
N ILE A 31 -8.21 6.54 15.20
CA ILE A 31 -9.56 7.09 15.02
C ILE A 31 -9.58 7.96 13.77
N ILE A 32 -10.44 7.61 12.83
CA ILE A 32 -10.72 8.41 11.63
C ILE A 32 -12.21 8.73 11.55
N THR A 33 -12.53 9.93 11.09
CA THR A 33 -13.92 10.36 10.92
C THR A 33 -14.32 10.25 9.46
N PRO A 34 -15.32 9.43 9.11
CA PRO A 34 -15.81 9.35 7.73
C PRO A 34 -16.29 10.71 7.23
N PRO A 35 -15.88 11.13 6.02
CA PRO A 35 -16.47 12.32 5.40
C PRO A 35 -17.98 12.13 5.18
N PRO A 36 -18.80 13.19 5.29
CA PRO A 36 -20.23 13.10 5.02
C PRO A 36 -20.51 12.53 3.62
N SER A 37 -21.49 11.63 3.51
CA SER A 37 -21.97 11.03 2.26
C SER A 37 -20.94 10.14 1.54
N GLN A 38 -19.87 9.71 2.22
CA GLN A 38 -18.88 8.78 1.67
C GLN A 38 -18.95 7.41 2.31
N GLN A 39 -18.47 6.41 1.59
CA GLN A 39 -18.29 5.05 2.04
C GLN A 39 -16.80 4.74 2.19
N LEU A 40 -16.48 3.87 3.13
CA LEU A 40 -15.13 3.37 3.34
C LEU A 40 -14.88 2.17 2.44
N VAL A 41 -13.79 2.23 1.65
CA VAL A 41 -13.24 1.11 0.90
C VAL A 41 -12.01 0.61 1.65
N ILE A 42 -11.94 -0.69 1.88
CA ILE A 42 -10.87 -1.34 2.65
C ILE A 42 -10.36 -2.54 1.85
N CYS A 43 -9.05 -2.69 1.75
CA CYS A 43 -8.40 -3.89 1.25
C CYS A 43 -7.19 -4.25 2.10
N THR A 44 -6.73 -5.49 1.99
CA THR A 44 -5.53 -5.98 2.67
C THR A 44 -4.80 -6.95 1.77
N ASP A 45 -3.50 -6.71 1.55
CA ASP A 45 -2.59 -7.64 0.91
C ASP A 45 -1.43 -8.00 1.83
N THR A 46 -0.95 -9.23 1.70
CA THR A 46 0.22 -9.75 2.42
C THR A 46 1.33 -10.12 1.44
N LEU A 47 2.50 -9.55 1.65
CA LEU A 47 3.73 -9.88 0.92
C LEU A 47 4.64 -10.75 1.77
N VAL A 48 5.09 -11.86 1.21
CA VAL A 48 6.00 -12.84 1.85
C VAL A 48 7.28 -12.93 1.04
N ALA A 49 8.43 -12.82 1.71
CA ALA A 49 9.75 -12.90 1.08
C ALA A 49 9.94 -14.24 0.33
N GLY A 50 10.52 -14.17 -0.85
CA GLY A 50 10.73 -15.34 -1.74
C GLY A 50 9.44 -15.82 -2.45
N ARG A 51 8.27 -15.27 -2.11
CA ARG A 51 7.00 -15.59 -2.75
C ARG A 51 6.47 -14.45 -3.61
N HIS A 52 6.41 -13.24 -3.04
CA HIS A 52 5.83 -12.05 -3.67
C HIS A 52 6.90 -11.07 -4.16
N PHE A 53 8.12 -11.26 -3.73
CA PHE A 53 9.31 -10.54 -4.21
C PHE A 53 10.56 -11.42 -4.02
N PRO A 54 11.58 -11.29 -4.90
CA PRO A 54 12.88 -11.97 -4.75
C PRO A 54 13.55 -11.61 -3.41
N LEU A 55 14.36 -12.53 -2.88
CA LEU A 55 15.07 -12.30 -1.60
C LEU A 55 16.08 -11.14 -1.71
N GLU A 56 16.58 -10.89 -2.91
CA GLU A 56 17.55 -9.84 -3.23
C GLU A 56 16.91 -8.45 -3.42
N THR A 57 15.58 -8.35 -3.38
CA THR A 57 14.87 -7.08 -3.53
C THR A 57 15.27 -6.12 -2.41
N SER A 58 15.61 -4.88 -2.77
CA SER A 58 16.02 -3.87 -1.79
C SER A 58 14.90 -3.56 -0.79
N ALA A 59 15.28 -3.27 0.45
CA ALA A 59 14.33 -2.92 1.51
C ALA A 59 13.44 -1.73 1.11
N HIS A 60 14.00 -0.73 0.44
CA HIS A 60 13.26 0.42 -0.10
C HIS A 60 12.17 -0.01 -1.10
N ALA A 61 12.51 -0.87 -2.06
CA ALA A 61 11.54 -1.38 -3.04
C ALA A 61 10.44 -2.22 -2.38
N ILE A 62 10.79 -3.02 -1.37
CA ILE A 62 9.82 -3.79 -0.59
C ILE A 62 8.85 -2.86 0.14
N GLY A 63 9.36 -1.80 0.79
CA GLY A 63 8.54 -0.79 1.46
C GLY A 63 7.57 -0.09 0.49
N TRP A 64 8.07 0.37 -0.65
CA TRP A 64 7.24 0.97 -1.70
C TRP A 64 6.14 0.01 -2.18
N LYS A 65 6.54 -1.19 -2.58
CA LYS A 65 5.64 -2.20 -3.16
C LYS A 65 4.53 -2.61 -2.19
N SER A 66 4.85 -2.74 -0.90
CA SER A 66 3.86 -3.13 0.12
C SER A 66 2.68 -2.15 0.22
N VAL A 67 2.93 -0.87 0.00
CA VAL A 67 1.89 0.16 -0.08
C VAL A 67 1.23 0.15 -1.45
N ALA A 68 2.02 0.16 -2.51
CA ALA A 68 1.55 0.37 -3.88
C ALA A 68 0.55 -0.70 -4.36
N VAL A 69 0.72 -1.98 -3.98
CA VAL A 69 -0.21 -3.04 -4.36
C VAL A 69 -1.59 -2.81 -3.75
N ASN A 70 -1.66 -2.41 -2.49
CA ASN A 70 -2.92 -2.08 -1.81
C ASN A 70 -3.58 -0.81 -2.38
N LEU A 71 -2.79 0.22 -2.69
CA LEU A 71 -3.33 1.42 -3.34
C LEU A 71 -3.87 1.13 -4.75
N SER A 72 -3.34 0.09 -5.42
CA SER A 72 -3.88 -0.37 -6.70
C SER A 72 -5.28 -0.96 -6.55
N ASP A 73 -5.56 -1.66 -5.46
CA ASP A 73 -6.92 -2.16 -5.17
C ASP A 73 -7.89 -1.04 -4.81
N ILE A 74 -7.45 -0.05 -4.02
CA ILE A 74 -8.24 1.17 -3.78
C ILE A 74 -8.56 1.88 -5.10
N ALA A 75 -7.58 1.98 -6.00
CA ALA A 75 -7.75 2.57 -7.33
C ALA A 75 -8.74 1.78 -8.20
N ALA A 76 -8.69 0.43 -8.16
CA ALA A 76 -9.60 -0.43 -8.91
C ALA A 76 -11.07 -0.23 -8.51
N MET A 77 -11.33 0.15 -7.27
CA MET A 77 -12.66 0.50 -6.76
C MET A 77 -13.08 1.95 -7.08
N GLY A 78 -12.21 2.75 -7.70
CA GLY A 78 -12.46 4.18 -7.96
C GLY A 78 -12.33 5.08 -6.73
N ALA A 79 -11.87 4.54 -5.61
CA ALA A 79 -11.77 5.25 -4.34
C ALA A 79 -10.53 6.15 -4.27
N LYS A 80 -10.62 7.20 -3.46
CA LYS A 80 -9.48 8.06 -3.09
C LYS A 80 -8.76 7.43 -1.90
N PRO A 81 -7.47 7.06 -2.03
CA PRO A 81 -6.68 6.57 -0.91
C PRO A 81 -6.65 7.57 0.25
N HIS A 82 -6.58 7.08 1.48
CA HIS A 82 -6.54 7.90 2.68
C HIS A 82 -5.43 7.48 3.63
N SER A 83 -5.48 6.26 4.14
CA SER A 83 -4.55 5.80 5.17
C SER A 83 -4.24 4.31 5.04
N ILE A 84 -3.18 3.89 5.73
CA ILE A 84 -2.78 2.48 5.82
C ILE A 84 -2.50 2.07 7.26
N LEU A 85 -2.67 0.77 7.51
CA LEU A 85 -2.13 0.05 8.67
C LEU A 85 -1.04 -0.91 8.18
N LEU A 86 0.03 -1.07 8.96
CA LEU A 86 1.14 -1.96 8.66
C LEU A 86 1.30 -3.03 9.73
N ALA A 87 1.15 -4.30 9.39
CA ALA A 87 1.59 -5.41 10.22
C ALA A 87 2.89 -5.99 9.63
N LEU A 88 3.99 -5.84 10.38
CA LEU A 88 5.33 -6.20 9.95
C LEU A 88 5.89 -7.34 10.82
N SER A 89 6.16 -8.48 10.20
CA SER A 89 6.77 -9.64 10.88
C SER A 89 8.19 -9.84 10.36
N LEU A 90 9.18 -9.78 11.27
CA LEU A 90 10.61 -9.76 10.96
C LEU A 90 11.32 -10.99 11.56
N PRO A 91 12.25 -11.64 10.81
CA PRO A 91 13.09 -12.70 11.37
C PRO A 91 14.05 -12.19 12.45
N HIS A 92 14.57 -11.00 12.25
CA HIS A 92 15.48 -10.30 13.18
C HIS A 92 15.38 -8.78 12.92
N VAL A 93 15.82 -8.01 13.89
CA VAL A 93 15.90 -6.55 13.77
C VAL A 93 17.20 -6.18 13.06
N ASP A 94 17.09 -5.54 11.91
CA ASP A 94 18.19 -4.91 11.17
C ASP A 94 17.84 -3.43 10.98
N GLU A 95 18.55 -2.57 11.69
CA GLU A 95 18.29 -1.12 11.68
C GLU A 95 18.49 -0.48 10.29
N ALA A 96 19.49 -0.95 9.53
CA ALA A 96 19.74 -0.44 8.19
C ALA A 96 18.61 -0.84 7.23
N TRP A 97 18.17 -2.08 7.32
CA TRP A 97 17.03 -2.58 6.56
C TRP A 97 15.74 -1.84 6.90
N LEU A 98 15.46 -1.63 8.19
CA LEU A 98 14.26 -0.90 8.67
C LEU A 98 14.26 0.55 8.20
N ALA A 99 15.41 1.22 8.21
CA ALA A 99 15.54 2.59 7.73
C ALA A 99 15.20 2.69 6.23
N GLU A 100 15.72 1.80 5.40
CA GLU A 100 15.44 1.76 3.97
C GLU A 100 14.01 1.34 3.66
N PHE A 101 13.49 0.32 4.37
CA PHE A 101 12.11 -0.13 4.22
C PHE A 101 11.12 0.99 4.55
N SER A 102 11.29 1.64 5.71
CA SER A 102 10.41 2.75 6.12
C SER A 102 10.50 3.93 5.15
N ARG A 103 11.69 4.22 4.62
CA ARG A 103 11.86 5.25 3.59
C ARG A 103 11.04 4.93 2.34
N GLY A 104 11.16 3.72 1.79
CA GLY A 104 10.40 3.30 0.61
C GLY A 104 8.89 3.28 0.84
N LEU A 105 8.45 2.84 2.02
CA LEU A 105 7.05 2.88 2.42
C LEU A 105 6.52 4.32 2.43
N PHE A 106 7.27 5.24 3.06
CA PHE A 106 6.83 6.63 3.15
C PHE A 106 6.98 7.40 1.84
N ASP A 107 7.94 7.08 0.98
CA ASP A 107 8.03 7.68 -0.35
C ASP A 107 6.77 7.36 -1.18
N CYS A 108 6.27 6.12 -1.08
CA CYS A 108 5.00 5.76 -1.70
C CYS A 108 3.81 6.48 -1.03
N CYS A 109 3.73 6.48 0.30
CA CYS A 109 2.69 7.19 1.03
C CYS A 109 2.64 8.68 0.67
N ASP A 110 3.80 9.31 0.59
CA ASP A 110 3.92 10.75 0.28
C ASP A 110 3.49 11.06 -1.15
N GLN A 111 3.87 10.23 -2.11
CA GLN A 111 3.47 10.40 -3.51
C GLN A 111 1.95 10.31 -3.71
N PHE A 112 1.27 9.47 -2.94
CA PHE A 112 -0.17 9.25 -3.06
C PHE A 112 -0.99 9.95 -1.98
N SER A 113 -0.34 10.80 -1.15
CA SER A 113 -0.99 11.55 -0.05
C SER A 113 -1.73 10.64 0.93
N VAL A 114 -1.09 9.54 1.32
CA VAL A 114 -1.58 8.53 2.26
C VAL A 114 -0.78 8.61 3.56
N SER A 115 -1.38 8.30 4.69
CA SER A 115 -0.70 8.27 5.99
C SER A 115 -0.72 6.88 6.62
N LEU A 116 0.41 6.48 7.19
CA LEU A 116 0.45 5.33 8.11
C LEU A 116 -0.15 5.78 9.45
N ILE A 117 -1.21 5.11 9.89
CA ILE A 117 -1.97 5.50 11.09
C ILE A 117 -1.95 4.48 12.22
N GLY A 118 -1.39 3.31 11.99
CA GLY A 118 -1.27 2.25 12.99
C GLY A 118 -0.70 0.97 12.42
N GLY A 119 -0.67 -0.07 13.21
CA GLY A 119 -0.19 -1.39 12.80
C GLY A 119 0.40 -2.18 13.95
N ASP A 120 1.20 -3.18 13.61
CA ASP A 120 1.83 -4.08 14.54
C ASP A 120 3.23 -4.47 14.03
N THR A 121 4.16 -4.75 14.95
CA THR A 121 5.49 -5.26 14.62
C THR A 121 5.81 -6.46 15.49
N THR A 122 6.05 -7.61 14.88
CA THR A 122 6.28 -8.85 15.61
C THR A 122 7.49 -9.62 15.06
N GLN A 123 7.99 -10.57 15.83
CA GLN A 123 9.03 -11.48 15.38
C GLN A 123 8.42 -12.73 14.73
N SER A 124 9.02 -13.18 13.63
CA SER A 124 8.61 -14.39 12.89
C SER A 124 9.84 -15.06 12.27
N THR A 125 9.67 -16.26 11.74
CA THR A 125 10.76 -16.96 11.03
C THR A 125 10.97 -16.47 9.60
N GLN A 126 10.00 -15.73 9.05
CA GLN A 126 10.02 -15.25 7.67
C GLN A 126 9.55 -13.80 7.61
N LEU A 127 10.22 -12.97 6.79
CA LEU A 127 9.76 -11.61 6.53
C LEU A 127 8.40 -11.65 5.85
N THR A 128 7.42 -11.06 6.54
CA THR A 128 6.04 -10.95 6.09
C THR A 128 5.52 -9.54 6.36
N ILE A 129 4.93 -8.93 5.36
CA ILE A 129 4.41 -7.57 5.41
C ILE A 129 2.94 -7.61 5.01
N SER A 130 2.04 -7.25 5.91
CA SER A 130 0.63 -7.05 5.60
C SER A 130 0.29 -5.57 5.70
N VAL A 131 -0.27 -5.01 4.64
CA VAL A 131 -0.76 -3.64 4.63
C VAL A 131 -2.26 -3.67 4.43
N THR A 132 -2.99 -2.96 5.30
CA THR A 132 -4.41 -2.69 5.11
C THR A 132 -4.54 -1.25 4.64
N ALA A 133 -5.12 -1.03 3.47
CA ALA A 133 -5.37 0.29 2.93
C ALA A 133 -6.83 0.69 3.07
N LEU A 134 -7.06 1.95 3.40
CA LEU A 134 -8.36 2.57 3.56
C LEU A 134 -8.49 3.74 2.58
N GLY A 135 -9.66 3.87 1.98
CA GLY A 135 -9.97 4.96 1.05
C GLY A 135 -11.43 5.37 1.12
N TRP A 136 -11.74 6.52 0.56
CA TRP A 136 -13.07 7.09 0.55
C TRP A 136 -13.64 7.13 -0.86
N ILE A 137 -14.93 6.84 -0.98
CA ILE A 137 -15.69 6.97 -2.21
C ILE A 137 -17.07 7.50 -1.92
N ASP A 138 -17.64 8.28 -2.82
CA ASP A 138 -19.00 8.77 -2.68
C ASP A 138 -19.99 7.60 -2.70
N HIS A 139 -21.08 7.71 -1.95
CA HIS A 139 -22.04 6.65 -1.80
C HIS A 139 -22.57 6.17 -3.16
N GLY A 140 -22.50 4.86 -3.40
CA GLY A 140 -22.98 4.22 -4.63
C GLY A 140 -22.06 4.37 -5.86
N GLN A 141 -20.87 4.99 -5.72
CA GLN A 141 -19.95 5.24 -6.83
C GLN A 141 -18.83 4.20 -6.96
N ALA A 142 -18.86 3.14 -6.16
CA ALA A 142 -17.83 2.10 -6.20
C ALA A 142 -17.84 1.34 -7.53
N VAL A 143 -16.67 1.27 -8.20
CA VAL A 143 -16.47 0.44 -9.39
C VAL A 143 -16.29 -1.00 -8.96
N THR A 144 -17.15 -1.89 -9.43
CA THR A 144 -17.12 -3.31 -9.06
C THR A 144 -16.74 -4.19 -10.25
N ARG A 145 -16.23 -5.39 -9.97
CA ARG A 145 -15.86 -6.38 -11.00
C ARG A 145 -17.06 -6.82 -11.87
N SER A 146 -18.27 -6.74 -11.33
CA SER A 146 -19.50 -7.13 -11.99
C SER A 146 -20.21 -5.98 -12.74
N GLY A 147 -19.61 -4.78 -12.76
CA GLY A 147 -20.24 -3.59 -13.35
C GLY A 147 -20.15 -3.52 -14.87
N ALA A 148 -19.26 -4.27 -15.52
CA ALA A 148 -19.04 -4.24 -16.96
C ALA A 148 -20.27 -4.75 -17.74
N GLN A 149 -20.57 -4.09 -18.87
CA GLN A 149 -21.72 -4.40 -19.74
C GLN A 149 -21.26 -4.73 -21.17
N ILE A 150 -22.15 -5.37 -21.92
CA ILE A 150 -21.91 -5.63 -23.34
C ILE A 150 -21.84 -4.30 -24.09
N GLY A 151 -20.73 -4.06 -24.78
CA GLY A 151 -20.45 -2.82 -25.50
C GLY A 151 -19.38 -1.94 -24.83
N ASP A 152 -18.97 -2.26 -23.60
CA ASP A 152 -17.88 -1.57 -22.92
C ASP A 152 -16.53 -1.85 -23.61
N TYR A 153 -15.66 -0.84 -23.61
CA TYR A 153 -14.29 -0.99 -24.08
C TYR A 153 -13.41 -1.60 -23.00
N ILE A 154 -12.64 -2.62 -23.36
CA ILE A 154 -11.61 -3.20 -22.50
C ILE A 154 -10.30 -2.44 -22.73
N CYS A 155 -9.83 -1.71 -21.72
CA CYS A 155 -8.61 -0.91 -21.80
C CYS A 155 -7.59 -1.37 -20.77
N VAL A 156 -6.30 -1.25 -21.12
CA VAL A 156 -5.17 -1.49 -20.21
C VAL A 156 -4.31 -0.24 -20.15
N SER A 157 -4.02 0.24 -18.95
CA SER A 157 -3.11 1.35 -18.73
C SER A 157 -1.66 0.86 -18.62
N GLY A 158 -0.74 1.46 -19.39
CA GLY A 158 0.67 1.08 -19.41
C GLY A 158 0.96 -0.13 -20.30
N GLN A 159 2.05 -0.84 -20.01
CA GLN A 159 2.49 -2.00 -20.79
C GLN A 159 2.36 -3.28 -19.96
N VAL A 160 1.80 -4.32 -20.60
CA VAL A 160 1.64 -5.65 -20.00
C VAL A 160 2.91 -6.47 -20.23
N GLY A 161 3.37 -7.18 -19.18
CA GLY A 161 4.51 -8.10 -19.26
C GLY A 161 5.83 -7.56 -18.73
N ASP A 162 6.00 -6.25 -18.61
CA ASP A 162 7.27 -5.64 -18.15
C ASP A 162 7.74 -6.17 -16.79
N ALA A 163 6.86 -6.23 -15.79
CA ALA A 163 7.20 -6.74 -14.47
C ALA A 163 7.55 -8.23 -14.48
N ALA A 164 6.84 -9.02 -15.29
CA ALA A 164 7.14 -10.44 -15.45
C ALA A 164 8.48 -10.68 -16.16
N TYR A 165 8.80 -9.83 -17.15
CA TYR A 165 10.12 -9.85 -17.79
C TYR A 165 11.22 -9.47 -16.81
N GLY A 166 11.03 -8.41 -16.03
CA GLY A 166 11.96 -7.97 -14.98
C GLY A 166 12.21 -9.05 -13.92
N LEU A 167 11.19 -9.81 -13.54
CA LEU A 167 11.34 -10.94 -12.61
C LEU A 167 12.22 -12.07 -13.18
N LYS A 168 12.11 -12.34 -14.49
CA LYS A 168 12.91 -13.38 -15.17
C LYS A 168 14.34 -12.92 -15.48
N HIS A 169 14.57 -11.60 -15.53
CA HIS A 169 15.84 -10.99 -15.91
C HIS A 169 16.26 -9.95 -14.87
N LEU A 170 16.63 -10.42 -13.67
CA LEU A 170 17.08 -9.56 -12.58
C LEU A 170 18.27 -8.70 -13.03
N GLY A 171 18.27 -7.42 -12.66
CA GLY A 171 19.24 -6.42 -13.13
C GLY A 171 18.86 -5.74 -14.45
N HIS A 172 17.84 -6.20 -15.17
CA HIS A 172 17.33 -5.51 -16.35
C HIS A 172 16.52 -4.25 -15.93
N PRO A 173 16.55 -3.14 -16.73
CA PRO A 173 15.81 -1.91 -16.39
C PRO A 173 14.31 -2.11 -16.12
N LEU A 174 13.67 -3.09 -16.75
CA LEU A 174 12.26 -3.43 -16.53
C LEU A 174 11.98 -4.05 -15.15
N GLN A 175 13.01 -4.47 -14.39
CA GLN A 175 12.86 -4.89 -12.99
C GLN A 175 12.25 -3.75 -12.15
N GLN A 176 12.50 -2.50 -12.50
CA GLN A 176 11.89 -1.36 -11.84
C GLN A 176 10.34 -1.42 -11.86
N ARG A 177 9.74 -2.02 -12.89
CA ARG A 177 8.27 -2.19 -12.97
C ARG A 177 7.75 -3.24 -11.98
N LEU A 178 8.58 -4.22 -11.61
CA LEU A 178 8.29 -5.20 -10.58
C LEU A 178 8.46 -4.60 -9.17
N ASP A 179 9.57 -3.87 -8.98
CA ASP A 179 10.00 -3.39 -7.67
C ASP A 179 9.23 -2.13 -7.23
N TYR A 180 8.89 -1.25 -8.19
CA TYR A 180 8.19 0.01 -7.96
C TYR A 180 6.90 0.11 -8.79
N PRO A 181 5.89 -0.73 -8.51
CA PRO A 181 4.61 -0.61 -9.20
C PRO A 181 3.97 0.75 -8.92
N THR A 182 3.26 1.29 -9.92
CA THR A 182 2.63 2.61 -9.84
C THR A 182 1.11 2.45 -9.76
N PRO A 183 0.48 2.66 -8.61
CA PRO A 183 -0.98 2.66 -8.48
C PRO A 183 -1.64 3.71 -9.38
N ARG A 184 -2.71 3.34 -10.06
CA ARG A 184 -3.44 4.22 -10.99
C ARG A 184 -4.59 4.95 -10.30
N CYS A 185 -4.33 5.56 -9.12
CA CYS A 185 -5.36 6.16 -8.27
C CYS A 185 -6.18 7.24 -8.98
N GLN A 186 -5.53 8.14 -9.72
CA GLN A 186 -6.24 9.18 -10.47
C GLN A 186 -7.10 8.61 -11.60
N LEU A 187 -6.56 7.64 -12.34
CA LEU A 187 -7.30 6.97 -13.42
C LEU A 187 -8.53 6.24 -12.87
N GLY A 188 -8.39 5.50 -11.78
CA GLY A 188 -9.50 4.80 -11.12
C GLY A 188 -10.63 5.75 -10.72
N GLN A 189 -10.30 6.89 -10.11
CA GLN A 189 -11.29 7.92 -9.75
C GLN A 189 -11.96 8.56 -10.96
N GLN A 190 -11.24 8.73 -12.08
CA GLN A 190 -11.81 9.26 -13.32
C GLN A 190 -12.78 8.27 -13.95
N ILE A 191 -12.44 6.98 -14.00
CA ILE A 191 -13.31 5.92 -14.52
C ILE A 191 -14.59 5.84 -13.68
N GLY A 192 -14.48 5.85 -12.34
CA GLY A 192 -15.64 5.83 -11.44
C GLY A 192 -16.61 7.00 -11.67
N ARG A 193 -16.11 8.17 -12.05
CA ARG A 193 -16.95 9.35 -12.38
C ARG A 193 -17.57 9.28 -13.77
N ALA A 194 -17.03 8.49 -14.68
CA ALA A 194 -17.52 8.40 -16.05
C ALA A 194 -18.80 7.54 -16.20
N HIS A 195 -19.18 6.81 -15.14
CA HIS A 195 -20.37 5.96 -15.09
C HIS A 195 -21.60 6.65 -14.43
N VAL A 196 -21.58 7.95 -14.29
CA VAL A 196 -22.67 8.76 -13.70
C VAL A 196 -23.51 9.41 -14.78
#